data_9ff0d9cbc570da627778d0127596bb90
#
_entry.id   9ff0d9cbc570da627778d0127596bb90
#
_cell.length_a   1.000
_cell.length_b   1.000
_cell.length_c   1.000
_cell.angle_alpha   90.00
_cell.angle_beta   90.00
_cell.angle_gamma   90.00
#
_symmetry.space_group_name_H-M   'P 1'
#
loop_
_entity.id
_entity.type
_entity.pdbx_description
1 polymer ?
#
loop_
_entity_poly.entity_id
_entity_poly.type
_entity_poly.pdbx_seq_one_letter_code
_entity_poly.pdbx_strand_id
1 'polypeptide(L)'
;MKLHDHGVYLVNGQLTDTAPAHVTEAEARKGTIAYGILKAHNTAPDMKDLRIKFDSMTSHDITYVGIIQTARASGMEKFPLPYVLTNCHNSLCAVGGTINEDDHQFALSAAHKYGGIYVPPNMAVIHSYNREMMAGCGRMILGSDSHTRYGALGTMAVGEGGGELAKQLVGRTYDMAMPGVICVYLTGRLNPGVGPHDVALALVGATYANGYVKNKVMEFVGPGVASLSADCRNGIDCMTTETTCWSSIWQTDGVTEEYLAGHGRADAYKELKPADVAYYDGCIELDLSKIECMIALPMHPSYAYPIRELKANAKDLLHEIETRANEQLSGKVKMDLVSKVRADGSIYVDQGIVAGCSGGTYENLCAVADILRGKSCGNGEFKFSAYPDSMPTYLELVKNGVVADIVSAGGIFRECFCGPCFGAGDTPANGEFSIRHTTRNFPLSLIHISEPTRP
;
A
#
# COMPACT_ATOMS: atom_id res chain seq x y z
N MET A 1 12.10 -8.84 15.23
CA MET A 1 11.58 -9.62 14.08
C MET A 1 12.48 -10.84 13.89
N LYS A 2 11.89 -12.02 13.63
CA LYS A 2 12.63 -13.26 13.34
C LYS A 2 12.07 -13.88 12.05
N LEU A 3 12.95 -14.22 11.12
CA LEU A 3 12.62 -14.93 9.88
C LEU A 3 13.04 -16.40 10.05
N HIS A 4 12.11 -17.32 9.81
CA HIS A 4 12.40 -18.74 9.80
C HIS A 4 12.91 -19.14 8.42
N ASP A 5 13.97 -19.93 8.38
CA ASP A 5 14.61 -20.41 7.14
C ASP A 5 13.99 -21.72 6.61
N HIS A 6 12.96 -22.21 7.30
CA HIS A 6 12.22 -23.44 6.99
C HIS A 6 10.71 -23.22 7.11
N GLY A 7 9.95 -24.20 6.64
CA GLY A 7 8.50 -24.17 6.78
C GLY A 7 8.03 -24.43 8.21
N VAL A 8 6.90 -23.85 8.57
CA VAL A 8 6.34 -23.93 9.92
C VAL A 8 4.88 -24.36 9.89
N TYR A 9 4.42 -24.97 10.96
CA TYR A 9 3.01 -25.28 11.20
C TYR A 9 2.42 -24.23 12.14
N LEU A 10 1.16 -23.88 11.88
CA LEU A 10 0.30 -23.17 12.81
C LEU A 10 -0.77 -24.18 13.31
N VAL A 11 -0.72 -24.53 14.59
CA VAL A 11 -1.62 -25.52 15.21
C VAL A 11 -2.44 -24.83 16.27
N ASN A 12 -3.74 -24.75 16.07
CA ASN A 12 -4.67 -24.02 16.96
C ASN A 12 -4.17 -22.61 17.31
N GLY A 13 -3.62 -21.90 16.30
CA GLY A 13 -3.10 -20.55 16.46
C GLY A 13 -1.71 -20.45 17.10
N GLN A 14 -1.00 -21.54 17.34
CA GLN A 14 0.36 -21.57 17.89
C GLN A 14 1.37 -22.08 16.85
N LEU A 15 2.48 -21.36 16.72
CA LEU A 15 3.57 -21.79 15.83
C LEU A 15 4.32 -23.00 16.39
N THR A 16 4.64 -23.94 15.51
CA THR A 16 5.47 -25.10 15.82
C THR A 16 6.25 -25.60 14.59
N ASP A 17 7.44 -26.09 14.78
CA ASP A 17 8.27 -26.71 13.73
C ASP A 17 7.90 -28.21 13.56
N THR A 18 7.10 -28.78 14.45
CA THR A 18 6.75 -30.19 14.45
C THR A 18 5.39 -30.43 13.81
N ALA A 19 5.34 -31.28 12.81
CA ALA A 19 4.08 -31.73 12.22
C ALA A 19 3.20 -32.40 13.27
N PRO A 20 1.90 -32.06 13.35
CA PRO A 20 0.95 -32.80 14.17
C PRO A 20 0.84 -34.26 13.71
N ALA A 21 0.62 -35.18 14.67
CA ALA A 21 0.40 -36.56 14.33
C ALA A 21 -0.78 -36.72 13.34
N HIS A 22 -0.59 -37.56 12.32
CA HIS A 22 -1.60 -37.88 11.31
C HIS A 22 -1.99 -36.77 10.31
N VAL A 23 -1.26 -35.64 10.27
CA VAL A 23 -1.47 -34.59 9.26
C VAL A 23 -0.25 -34.52 8.37
N THR A 24 -0.41 -34.71 7.08
CA THR A 24 0.66 -34.50 6.11
C THR A 24 0.84 -33.02 5.81
N GLU A 25 2.03 -32.60 5.40
CA GLU A 25 2.29 -31.24 4.96
C GLU A 25 1.32 -30.81 3.84
N ALA A 26 1.06 -31.69 2.88
CA ALA A 26 0.15 -31.42 1.77
C ALA A 26 -1.32 -31.17 2.22
N GLU A 27 -1.73 -31.81 3.31
CA GLU A 27 -3.05 -31.54 3.93
C GLU A 27 -3.02 -30.23 4.71
N ALA A 28 -1.99 -29.99 5.51
CA ALA A 28 -1.83 -28.77 6.29
C ALA A 28 -1.74 -27.51 5.41
N ARG A 29 -1.10 -27.58 4.22
CA ARG A 29 -1.08 -26.49 3.24
C ARG A 29 -2.47 -26.01 2.82
N LYS A 30 -3.46 -26.89 2.83
CA LYS A 30 -4.86 -26.54 2.52
C LYS A 30 -5.51 -25.73 3.63
N GLY A 31 -4.91 -25.68 4.81
CA GLY A 31 -5.39 -24.96 5.98
C GLY A 31 -5.12 -23.46 5.96
N THR A 32 -4.36 -22.93 5.01
CA THR A 32 -4.09 -21.49 4.90
C THR A 32 -5.30 -20.74 4.31
N ILE A 33 -5.53 -19.50 4.73
CA ILE A 33 -6.56 -18.63 4.15
C ILE A 33 -6.32 -18.47 2.66
N ALA A 34 -5.05 -18.22 2.28
CA ALA A 34 -4.61 -18.06 0.89
C ALA A 34 -5.02 -19.24 0.02
N TYR A 35 -4.79 -20.47 0.48
CA TYR A 35 -5.20 -21.66 -0.27
C TYR A 35 -6.71 -21.70 -0.49
N GLY A 36 -7.50 -21.39 0.53
CA GLY A 36 -8.96 -21.39 0.45
C GLY A 36 -9.49 -20.41 -0.61
N ILE A 37 -8.94 -19.19 -0.63
CA ILE A 37 -9.32 -18.15 -1.59
C ILE A 37 -8.90 -18.54 -3.01
N LEU A 38 -7.65 -18.94 -3.20
CA LEU A 38 -7.14 -19.36 -4.50
C LEU A 38 -7.94 -20.55 -5.06
N LYS A 39 -8.29 -21.52 -4.23
CA LYS A 39 -9.12 -22.66 -4.65
C LYS A 39 -10.51 -22.24 -5.11
N ALA A 40 -11.12 -21.27 -4.44
CA ALA A 40 -12.45 -20.78 -4.80
C ALA A 40 -12.48 -20.05 -6.15
N HIS A 41 -11.37 -19.45 -6.57
CA HIS A 41 -11.24 -18.68 -7.81
C HIS A 41 -10.52 -19.43 -8.94
N ASN A 42 -9.99 -20.61 -8.65
CA ASN A 42 -9.29 -21.42 -9.63
C ASN A 42 -10.25 -22.23 -10.49
N THR A 43 -10.13 -22.11 -11.81
CA THR A 43 -10.90 -22.90 -12.80
C THR A 43 -10.12 -24.07 -13.40
N ALA A 44 -8.84 -24.24 -13.01
CA ALA A 44 -8.06 -25.41 -13.40
C ALA A 44 -8.48 -26.66 -12.59
N PRO A 45 -8.20 -27.88 -13.10
CA PRO A 45 -8.60 -29.12 -12.43
C PRO A 45 -7.82 -29.43 -11.16
N ASP A 46 -6.67 -28.78 -10.96
CA ASP A 46 -5.81 -28.97 -9.78
C ASP A 46 -5.32 -27.64 -9.21
N MET A 47 -4.51 -27.70 -8.16
CA MET A 47 -3.94 -26.53 -7.48
C MET A 47 -2.45 -26.33 -7.77
N LYS A 48 -1.93 -26.90 -8.87
CA LYS A 48 -0.53 -26.71 -9.26
C LYS A 48 -0.38 -25.54 -10.22
N ASP A 49 -1.12 -25.57 -11.31
CA ASP A 49 -1.15 -24.54 -12.34
C ASP A 49 -2.55 -23.91 -12.34
N LEU A 50 -2.64 -22.75 -11.68
CA LEU A 50 -3.90 -22.08 -11.43
C LEU A 50 -4.37 -21.30 -12.66
N ARG A 51 -5.69 -21.22 -12.84
CA ARG A 51 -6.39 -20.37 -13.81
C ARG A 51 -7.41 -19.54 -13.08
N ILE A 52 -6.95 -18.41 -12.56
CA ILE A 52 -7.74 -17.57 -11.67
C ILE A 52 -8.71 -16.68 -12.44
N LYS A 53 -9.93 -16.55 -11.90
CA LYS A 53 -10.91 -15.54 -12.25
C LYS A 53 -11.12 -14.60 -11.08
N PHE A 54 -11.06 -13.30 -11.35
CA PHE A 54 -11.27 -12.27 -10.34
C PHE A 54 -12.73 -11.88 -10.22
N ASP A 55 -13.14 -11.38 -9.04
CA ASP A 55 -14.50 -10.89 -8.79
C ASP A 55 -14.70 -9.48 -9.35
N SER A 56 -13.65 -8.67 -9.38
CA SER A 56 -13.67 -7.33 -9.96
C SER A 56 -12.28 -6.86 -10.36
N MET A 57 -12.25 -5.78 -11.12
CA MET A 57 -11.04 -5.09 -11.54
C MET A 57 -11.06 -3.63 -11.18
N THR A 58 -9.87 -3.03 -11.09
CA THR A 58 -9.72 -1.59 -10.85
C THR A 58 -8.54 -1.01 -11.62
N SER A 59 -8.69 0.19 -12.15
CA SER A 59 -7.62 0.92 -12.83
C SER A 59 -7.73 2.42 -12.58
N HIS A 60 -6.63 3.10 -12.77
CA HIS A 60 -6.55 4.54 -12.65
C HIS A 60 -6.27 5.22 -14.00
N ASP A 61 -6.38 6.52 -14.02
CA ASP A 61 -6.35 7.40 -15.20
C ASP A 61 -5.04 7.35 -16.02
N ILE A 62 -3.94 6.87 -15.46
CA ILE A 62 -2.71 6.63 -16.24
C ILE A 62 -2.79 5.34 -17.08
N THR A 63 -3.65 4.37 -16.70
CA THR A 63 -3.58 3.01 -17.27
C THR A 63 -4.84 2.58 -18.02
N TYR A 64 -6.05 2.97 -17.58
CA TYR A 64 -7.28 2.40 -18.12
C TYR A 64 -7.51 2.69 -19.62
N VAL A 65 -7.03 3.82 -20.14
CA VAL A 65 -7.19 4.15 -21.57
C VAL A 65 -6.55 3.07 -22.42
N GLY A 66 -5.27 2.78 -22.18
CA GLY A 66 -4.53 1.74 -22.91
C GLY A 66 -5.11 0.34 -22.72
N ILE A 67 -5.54 0.01 -21.50
CA ILE A 67 -6.16 -1.28 -21.17
C ILE A 67 -7.46 -1.49 -21.96
N ILE A 68 -8.36 -0.51 -21.92
CA ILE A 68 -9.67 -0.59 -22.59
C ILE A 68 -9.50 -0.58 -24.11
N GLN A 69 -8.60 0.23 -24.65
CA GLN A 69 -8.33 0.24 -26.09
C GLN A 69 -7.76 -1.10 -26.57
N THR A 70 -6.83 -1.70 -25.82
CA THR A 70 -6.28 -3.03 -26.12
C THR A 70 -7.37 -4.10 -26.09
N ALA A 71 -8.19 -4.11 -25.05
CA ALA A 71 -9.30 -5.06 -24.95
C ALA A 71 -10.33 -4.88 -26.06
N ARG A 72 -10.66 -3.63 -26.41
CA ARG A 72 -11.57 -3.30 -27.53
C ARG A 72 -11.01 -3.80 -28.87
N ALA A 73 -9.73 -3.56 -29.12
CA ALA A 73 -9.07 -4.08 -30.34
C ALA A 73 -9.04 -5.61 -30.39
N SER A 74 -9.14 -6.26 -29.22
CA SER A 74 -9.20 -7.72 -29.07
C SER A 74 -10.62 -8.29 -29.04
N GLY A 75 -11.64 -7.48 -29.36
CA GLY A 75 -13.03 -7.94 -29.50
C GLY A 75 -13.91 -7.79 -28.25
N MET A 76 -13.52 -6.99 -27.26
CA MET A 76 -14.37 -6.72 -26.10
C MET A 76 -15.63 -5.95 -26.50
N GLU A 77 -16.79 -6.46 -26.10
CA GLU A 77 -18.11 -5.83 -26.34
C GLU A 77 -18.67 -5.14 -25.10
N LYS A 78 -18.38 -5.69 -23.90
CA LYS A 78 -18.74 -5.14 -22.57
C LYS A 78 -17.74 -5.60 -21.52
N PHE A 79 -17.73 -4.96 -20.39
CA PHE A 79 -16.91 -5.45 -19.25
C PHE A 79 -17.53 -6.74 -18.70
N PRO A 80 -16.77 -7.85 -18.67
CA PRO A 80 -17.31 -9.15 -18.22
C PRO A 80 -17.45 -9.28 -16.71
N LEU A 81 -16.87 -8.35 -15.95
CA LEU A 81 -16.89 -8.28 -14.50
C LEU A 81 -16.91 -6.80 -14.07
N PRO A 82 -17.30 -6.48 -12.83
CA PRO A 82 -17.25 -5.11 -12.31
C PRO A 82 -15.86 -4.51 -12.49
N TYR A 83 -15.80 -3.36 -13.16
CA TYR A 83 -14.55 -2.66 -13.43
C TYR A 83 -14.63 -1.21 -12.97
N VAL A 84 -13.77 -0.87 -12.00
CA VAL A 84 -13.69 0.45 -11.38
C VAL A 84 -12.64 1.29 -12.11
N LEU A 85 -13.04 2.46 -12.58
CA LEU A 85 -12.20 3.44 -13.28
C LEU A 85 -12.06 4.68 -12.39
N THR A 86 -10.90 4.86 -11.77
CA THR A 86 -10.64 5.97 -10.83
C THR A 86 -9.77 7.05 -11.47
N ASN A 87 -10.06 8.31 -11.15
CA ASN A 87 -9.35 9.48 -11.64
C ASN A 87 -8.56 10.13 -10.50
N CYS A 88 -7.44 9.54 -10.12
CA CYS A 88 -6.71 9.93 -8.92
C CYS A 88 -5.20 10.13 -9.11
N HIS A 89 -4.63 9.81 -10.27
CA HIS A 89 -3.21 9.99 -10.55
C HIS A 89 -2.91 11.22 -11.40
N ASN A 90 -3.71 11.49 -12.43
CA ASN A 90 -3.58 12.64 -13.31
C ASN A 90 -4.72 13.67 -13.08
N SER A 91 -5.34 13.66 -11.91
CA SER A 91 -6.37 14.66 -11.63
C SER A 91 -5.80 16.08 -11.75
N LEU A 92 -6.64 17.03 -12.12
CA LEU A 92 -6.25 18.42 -12.37
C LEU A 92 -5.60 19.15 -11.18
N CYS A 93 -5.55 18.50 -10.01
CA CYS A 93 -4.83 19.00 -8.84
C CYS A 93 -3.33 19.19 -9.08
N ALA A 94 -2.73 18.40 -9.97
CA ALA A 94 -1.29 18.42 -10.20
C ALA A 94 -0.91 18.73 -11.64
N VAL A 95 -1.67 18.24 -12.59
CA VAL A 95 -1.38 18.35 -14.02
C VAL A 95 -2.58 19.00 -14.69
N GLY A 96 -2.55 20.30 -14.83
CA GLY A 96 -3.59 21.09 -15.48
C GLY A 96 -3.48 21.03 -17.00
N GLY A 97 -4.08 20.04 -17.64
CA GLY A 97 -4.08 19.94 -19.10
C GLY A 97 -5.36 19.29 -19.63
N THR A 98 -5.81 19.73 -20.82
CA THR A 98 -7.01 19.15 -21.48
C THR A 98 -6.86 17.67 -21.71
N ILE A 99 -5.65 17.16 -21.93
CA ILE A 99 -5.38 15.74 -22.13
C ILE A 99 -5.78 14.89 -20.91
N ASN A 100 -5.61 15.43 -19.71
CA ASN A 100 -6.02 14.70 -18.49
C ASN A 100 -7.54 14.64 -18.36
N GLU A 101 -8.23 15.74 -18.70
CA GLU A 101 -9.69 15.76 -18.72
C GLU A 101 -10.25 14.90 -19.85
N ASP A 102 -9.59 14.82 -21.00
CA ASP A 102 -9.95 13.90 -22.08
C ASP A 102 -9.88 12.43 -21.62
N ASP A 103 -8.87 12.04 -20.85
CA ASP A 103 -8.77 10.71 -20.23
C ASP A 103 -9.95 10.46 -19.26
N HIS A 104 -10.34 11.45 -18.47
CA HIS A 104 -11.48 11.33 -17.57
C HIS A 104 -12.79 11.19 -18.35
N GLN A 105 -13.01 11.98 -19.40
CA GLN A 105 -14.17 11.86 -20.29
C GLN A 105 -14.19 10.52 -21.02
N PHE A 106 -13.02 10.00 -21.44
CA PHE A 106 -12.90 8.65 -21.97
C PHE A 106 -13.39 7.61 -20.96
N ALA A 107 -12.96 7.67 -19.70
CA ALA A 107 -13.36 6.74 -18.67
C ALA A 107 -14.88 6.78 -18.41
N LEU A 108 -15.46 7.99 -18.32
CA LEU A 108 -16.90 8.17 -18.16
C LEU A 108 -17.68 7.54 -19.32
N SER A 109 -17.27 7.84 -20.55
CA SER A 109 -17.90 7.29 -21.75
C SER A 109 -17.74 5.77 -21.85
N ALA A 110 -16.58 5.24 -21.46
CA ALA A 110 -16.32 3.80 -21.44
C ALA A 110 -17.16 3.09 -20.35
N ALA A 111 -17.28 3.68 -19.16
CA ALA A 111 -18.15 3.14 -18.11
C ALA A 111 -19.61 3.06 -18.56
N HIS A 112 -20.13 4.11 -19.18
CA HIS A 112 -21.48 4.10 -19.74
C HIS A 112 -21.65 3.05 -20.85
N LYS A 113 -20.68 2.97 -21.76
CA LYS A 113 -20.76 2.08 -22.93
C LYS A 113 -20.62 0.62 -22.57
N TYR A 114 -19.68 0.28 -21.67
CA TYR A 114 -19.29 -1.10 -21.39
C TYR A 114 -19.79 -1.64 -20.03
N GLY A 115 -20.44 -0.78 -19.21
CA GLY A 115 -21.03 -1.18 -17.92
C GLY A 115 -20.04 -1.13 -16.75
N GLY A 116 -19.14 -0.12 -16.72
CA GLY A 116 -18.17 0.10 -15.64
C GLY A 116 -18.66 1.00 -14.52
N ILE A 117 -17.81 1.14 -13.50
CA ILE A 117 -17.99 2.06 -12.37
C ILE A 117 -17.01 3.23 -12.56
N TYR A 118 -17.54 4.42 -12.79
CA TYR A 118 -16.72 5.63 -12.92
C TYR A 118 -16.59 6.33 -11.57
N VAL A 119 -15.37 6.62 -11.14
CA VAL A 119 -15.08 7.39 -9.93
C VAL A 119 -14.49 8.74 -10.36
N PRO A 120 -15.19 9.86 -10.13
CA PRO A 120 -14.72 11.20 -10.51
C PRO A 120 -13.37 11.57 -9.86
N PRO A 121 -12.65 12.55 -10.42
CA PRO A 121 -11.49 13.15 -9.76
C PRO A 121 -11.82 13.64 -8.35
N ASN A 122 -10.86 13.57 -7.45
CA ASN A 122 -10.93 14.07 -6.07
C ASN A 122 -11.94 13.35 -5.15
N MET A 123 -12.57 12.26 -5.60
CA MET A 123 -13.48 11.47 -4.77
C MET A 123 -12.76 10.49 -3.85
N ALA A 124 -11.77 9.79 -4.37
CA ALA A 124 -10.94 8.87 -3.60
C ALA A 124 -9.69 8.48 -4.39
N VAL A 125 -8.63 8.13 -3.70
CA VAL A 125 -7.54 7.37 -4.32
C VAL A 125 -8.02 5.95 -4.63
N ILE A 126 -7.46 5.32 -5.67
CA ILE A 126 -7.92 4.02 -6.18
C ILE A 126 -8.08 2.97 -5.07
N HIS A 127 -7.10 2.87 -4.16
CA HIS A 127 -7.11 1.81 -3.16
C HIS A 127 -8.14 2.06 -2.06
N SER A 128 -8.35 3.31 -1.64
CA SER A 128 -9.36 3.63 -0.63
C SER A 128 -10.76 3.42 -1.17
N TYR A 129 -11.04 3.83 -2.43
CA TYR A 129 -12.33 3.50 -3.06
C TYR A 129 -12.60 1.99 -3.08
N ASN A 130 -11.59 1.19 -3.45
CA ASN A 130 -11.77 -0.26 -3.50
C ASN A 130 -11.92 -0.89 -2.11
N ARG A 131 -11.22 -0.40 -1.09
CA ARG A 131 -11.40 -0.83 0.31
C ARG A 131 -12.82 -0.54 0.78
N GLU A 132 -13.29 0.68 0.56
CA GLU A 132 -14.61 1.14 1.01
C GLU A 132 -15.76 0.47 0.25
N MET A 133 -15.64 0.29 -1.08
CA MET A 133 -16.75 -0.07 -1.95
C MET A 133 -16.70 -1.47 -2.55
N MET A 134 -15.51 -2.08 -2.72
CA MET A 134 -15.36 -3.30 -3.49
C MET A 134 -14.81 -4.49 -2.67
N ALA A 135 -13.91 -4.24 -1.73
CA ALA A 135 -13.30 -5.30 -0.92
C ALA A 135 -14.34 -6.07 -0.10
N GLY A 136 -14.09 -7.34 0.14
CA GLY A 136 -14.94 -8.22 0.95
C GLY A 136 -14.24 -9.55 1.21
N CYS A 137 -14.59 -10.20 2.31
CA CYS A 137 -13.88 -11.37 2.78
C CYS A 137 -13.99 -12.55 1.79
N GLY A 138 -12.85 -13.06 1.37
CA GLY A 138 -12.75 -14.16 0.42
C GLY A 138 -12.80 -13.76 -1.05
N ARG A 139 -12.86 -12.47 -1.38
CA ARG A 139 -12.82 -11.97 -2.77
C ARG A 139 -11.40 -11.90 -3.33
N MET A 140 -11.32 -11.82 -4.67
CA MET A 140 -10.09 -11.51 -5.40
C MET A 140 -10.29 -10.32 -6.33
N ILE A 141 -9.38 -9.34 -6.30
CA ILE A 141 -9.43 -8.12 -7.11
C ILE A 141 -8.11 -7.96 -7.87
N LEU A 142 -8.20 -7.68 -9.17
CA LEU A 142 -7.06 -7.35 -10.02
C LEU A 142 -7.02 -5.84 -10.29
N GLY A 143 -5.88 -5.22 -10.02
CA GLY A 143 -5.68 -3.80 -10.26
C GLY A 143 -4.50 -3.49 -11.16
N SER A 144 -4.56 -2.36 -11.86
CA SER A 144 -3.44 -1.85 -12.67
C SER A 144 -2.43 -1.04 -11.87
N ASP A 145 -2.62 -0.90 -10.57
CA ASP A 145 -1.69 -0.25 -9.66
C ASP A 145 -1.00 -1.29 -8.76
N SER A 146 0.29 -1.14 -8.57
CA SER A 146 1.12 -2.08 -7.80
C SER A 146 0.71 -2.20 -6.32
N HIS A 147 0.12 -1.13 -5.72
CA HIS A 147 -0.40 -1.15 -4.35
C HIS A 147 -1.83 -1.71 -4.23
N THR A 148 -2.30 -2.44 -5.24
CA THR A 148 -3.57 -3.19 -5.15
C THR A 148 -3.43 -4.31 -4.12
N ARG A 149 -3.66 -3.96 -2.85
CA ARG A 149 -3.56 -4.79 -1.66
C ARG A 149 -4.73 -4.48 -0.73
N TYR A 150 -5.61 -5.45 -0.51
CA TYR A 150 -6.81 -5.30 0.32
C TYR A 150 -6.97 -6.49 1.28
N GLY A 151 -5.85 -7.16 1.56
CA GLY A 151 -5.79 -8.33 2.43
C GLY A 151 -6.30 -8.06 3.84
N ALA A 152 -6.07 -6.86 4.38
CA ALA A 152 -6.56 -6.41 5.67
C ALA A 152 -8.11 -6.48 5.80
N LEU A 153 -8.82 -6.43 4.66
CA LEU A 153 -10.28 -6.57 4.58
C LEU A 153 -10.70 -7.95 4.03
N GLY A 154 -9.83 -8.94 4.14
CA GLY A 154 -10.11 -10.30 3.71
C GLY A 154 -10.16 -10.50 2.19
N THR A 155 -9.67 -9.55 1.39
CA THR A 155 -9.65 -9.62 -0.07
C THR A 155 -8.23 -9.83 -0.58
N MET A 156 -7.97 -10.94 -1.26
CA MET A 156 -6.70 -11.16 -1.94
C MET A 156 -6.64 -10.32 -3.22
N ALA A 157 -5.88 -9.25 -3.18
CA ALA A 157 -5.78 -8.31 -4.28
C ALA A 157 -4.38 -8.31 -4.91
N VAL A 158 -4.33 -8.19 -6.23
CA VAL A 158 -3.11 -8.30 -7.02
C VAL A 158 -2.96 -7.09 -7.93
N GLY A 159 -1.79 -6.46 -7.89
CA GLY A 159 -1.42 -5.39 -8.81
C GLY A 159 -0.62 -5.94 -9.98
N GLU A 160 -1.08 -5.66 -11.22
CA GLU A 160 -0.47 -6.20 -12.44
C GLU A 160 -0.38 -5.16 -13.56
N GLY A 161 0.40 -5.49 -14.57
CA GLY A 161 0.49 -4.67 -15.78
C GLY A 161 -0.78 -4.69 -16.63
N GLY A 162 -0.98 -3.63 -17.42
CA GLY A 162 -2.18 -3.45 -18.23
C GLY A 162 -2.52 -4.62 -19.18
N GLY A 163 -1.52 -5.38 -19.61
CA GLY A 163 -1.73 -6.57 -20.45
C GLY A 163 -2.55 -7.67 -19.77
N GLU A 164 -2.33 -7.91 -18.46
CA GLU A 164 -3.10 -8.90 -17.70
C GLU A 164 -4.55 -8.42 -17.50
N LEU A 165 -4.74 -7.12 -17.24
CA LEU A 165 -6.10 -6.58 -17.13
C LEU A 165 -6.84 -6.66 -18.47
N ALA A 166 -6.20 -6.35 -19.59
CA ALA A 166 -6.81 -6.48 -20.92
C ALA A 166 -7.23 -7.92 -21.22
N LYS A 167 -6.46 -8.94 -20.80
CA LYS A 167 -6.85 -10.35 -20.90
C LYS A 167 -8.15 -10.66 -20.15
N GLN A 168 -8.30 -10.12 -18.91
CA GLN A 168 -9.54 -10.31 -18.16
C GLN A 168 -10.75 -9.71 -18.88
N LEU A 169 -10.57 -8.53 -19.50
CA LEU A 169 -11.65 -7.85 -20.23
C LEU A 169 -12.11 -8.61 -21.48
N VAL A 170 -11.33 -9.54 -21.99
CA VAL A 170 -11.73 -10.46 -23.06
C VAL A 170 -12.02 -11.88 -22.56
N GLY A 171 -12.27 -12.03 -21.26
CA GLY A 171 -12.73 -13.28 -20.64
C GLY A 171 -11.65 -14.34 -20.42
N ARG A 172 -10.36 -13.98 -20.53
CA ARG A 172 -9.26 -14.91 -20.24
C ARG A 172 -9.04 -15.06 -18.74
N THR A 173 -8.33 -16.10 -18.34
CA THR A 173 -7.90 -16.35 -16.97
C THR A 173 -6.54 -15.70 -16.70
N TYR A 174 -6.24 -15.52 -15.41
CA TYR A 174 -4.91 -15.19 -14.94
C TYR A 174 -4.20 -16.50 -14.58
N ASP A 175 -3.21 -16.86 -15.38
CA ASP A 175 -2.55 -18.16 -15.28
C ASP A 175 -1.24 -18.04 -14.50
N MET A 176 -1.10 -18.86 -13.46
CA MET A 176 0.08 -18.84 -12.59
C MET A 176 0.29 -20.20 -11.89
N ALA A 177 1.52 -20.48 -11.45
CA ALA A 177 1.76 -21.58 -10.52
C ALA A 177 1.21 -21.24 -9.13
N MET A 178 0.83 -22.26 -8.36
CA MET A 178 0.44 -22.07 -6.94
C MET A 178 1.58 -21.38 -6.18
N PRO A 179 1.35 -20.20 -5.61
CA PRO A 179 2.38 -19.47 -4.88
C PRO A 179 2.68 -20.11 -3.52
N GLY A 180 3.88 -19.96 -3.03
CA GLY A 180 4.21 -20.22 -1.64
C GLY A 180 3.48 -19.24 -0.71
N VAL A 181 3.23 -19.66 0.53
CA VAL A 181 2.57 -18.83 1.55
C VAL A 181 3.50 -18.65 2.74
N ILE A 182 3.76 -17.40 3.10
CA ILE A 182 4.56 -17.01 4.27
C ILE A 182 3.65 -16.54 5.38
N CYS A 183 3.75 -17.19 6.54
CA CYS A 183 3.10 -16.73 7.76
C CYS A 183 3.74 -15.41 8.24
N VAL A 184 2.93 -14.39 8.49
CA VAL A 184 3.34 -13.21 9.25
C VAL A 184 2.63 -13.27 10.59
N TYR A 185 3.32 -13.80 11.58
CA TYR A 185 2.76 -14.07 12.91
C TYR A 185 2.95 -12.85 13.82
N LEU A 186 1.87 -12.14 14.06
CA LEU A 186 1.86 -10.91 14.85
C LEU A 186 1.59 -11.20 16.32
N THR A 187 2.41 -10.63 17.21
CA THR A 187 2.24 -10.66 18.66
C THR A 187 2.35 -9.26 19.26
N GLY A 188 1.94 -9.11 20.51
CA GLY A 188 2.04 -7.82 21.21
C GLY A 188 1.11 -6.75 20.64
N ARG A 189 1.45 -5.49 20.92
CA ARG A 189 0.76 -4.30 20.43
C ARG A 189 1.76 -3.18 20.17
N LEU A 190 1.42 -2.23 19.31
CA LEU A 190 2.26 -1.07 19.03
C LEU A 190 2.42 -0.18 20.26
N ASN A 191 3.63 0.36 20.43
CA ASN A 191 3.90 1.40 21.41
C ASN A 191 3.32 2.75 20.96
N PRO A 192 3.03 3.67 21.90
CA PRO A 192 2.61 5.02 21.54
C PRO A 192 3.60 5.69 20.57
N GLY A 193 3.07 6.34 19.54
CA GLY A 193 3.85 7.03 18.52
C GLY A 193 4.36 6.14 17.37
N VAL A 194 4.18 4.81 17.45
CA VAL A 194 4.49 3.87 16.37
C VAL A 194 3.24 3.62 15.56
N GLY A 195 3.35 3.73 14.24
CA GLY A 195 2.23 3.61 13.32
C GLY A 195 2.40 2.51 12.26
N PRO A 196 1.45 2.41 11.32
CA PRO A 196 1.46 1.37 10.27
C PRO A 196 2.71 1.42 9.39
N HIS A 197 3.22 2.62 9.07
CA HIS A 197 4.43 2.77 8.26
C HIS A 197 5.67 2.18 8.93
N ASP A 198 5.78 2.30 10.24
CA ASP A 198 6.91 1.76 10.97
C ASP A 198 6.96 0.24 10.86
N VAL A 199 5.80 -0.41 11.01
CA VAL A 199 5.66 -1.87 10.82
C VAL A 199 6.00 -2.27 9.38
N ALA A 200 5.45 -1.55 8.42
CA ALA A 200 5.67 -1.82 7.00
C ALA A 200 7.14 -1.66 6.61
N LEU A 201 7.80 -0.57 7.03
CA LEU A 201 9.22 -0.32 6.76
C LEU A 201 10.11 -1.38 7.42
N ALA A 202 9.78 -1.81 8.63
CA ALA A 202 10.50 -2.90 9.28
C ALA A 202 10.37 -4.22 8.50
N LEU A 203 9.18 -4.55 7.97
CA LEU A 203 8.96 -5.72 7.12
C LEU A 203 9.71 -5.60 5.80
N VAL A 204 9.61 -4.46 5.11
CA VAL A 204 10.29 -4.22 3.82
C VAL A 204 11.80 -4.31 3.99
N GLY A 205 12.36 -3.65 5.01
CA GLY A 205 13.79 -3.68 5.32
C GLY A 205 14.31 -5.09 5.59
N ALA A 206 13.53 -5.94 6.27
CA ALA A 206 13.93 -7.30 6.62
C ALA A 206 13.80 -8.32 5.47
N THR A 207 12.91 -8.06 4.48
CA THR A 207 12.52 -9.11 3.52
C THR A 207 12.85 -8.81 2.07
N TYR A 208 13.09 -7.54 1.71
CA TYR A 208 13.32 -7.16 0.32
C TYR A 208 14.64 -7.67 -0.24
N ALA A 209 15.76 -7.40 0.47
CA ALA A 209 17.10 -7.68 -0.05
C ALA A 209 17.39 -9.18 -0.21
N ASN A 210 16.79 -10.01 0.64
CA ASN A 210 16.94 -11.46 0.61
C ASN A 210 15.88 -12.17 -0.24
N GLY A 211 14.85 -11.43 -0.72
CA GLY A 211 13.76 -11.98 -1.51
C GLY A 211 12.87 -12.96 -0.75
N TYR A 212 12.84 -12.91 0.56
CA TYR A 212 12.18 -13.90 1.43
C TYR A 212 10.71 -14.14 1.08
N VAL A 213 9.98 -13.09 0.75
CA VAL A 213 8.55 -13.13 0.38
C VAL A 213 8.32 -12.95 -1.12
N LYS A 214 9.37 -12.88 -1.94
CA LYS A 214 9.26 -12.60 -3.37
C LYS A 214 8.35 -13.61 -4.07
N ASN A 215 7.34 -13.11 -4.79
CA ASN A 215 6.33 -13.90 -5.53
C ASN A 215 5.52 -14.88 -4.65
N LYS A 216 5.47 -14.66 -3.35
CA LYS A 216 4.68 -15.46 -2.41
C LYS A 216 3.51 -14.64 -1.85
N VAL A 217 2.58 -15.30 -1.19
CA VAL A 217 1.51 -14.65 -0.43
C VAL A 217 1.98 -14.43 1.01
N MET A 218 1.81 -13.23 1.54
CA MET A 218 1.98 -12.94 2.96
C MET A 218 0.65 -13.10 3.68
N GLU A 219 0.54 -14.07 4.58
CA GLU A 219 -0.67 -14.32 5.36
C GLU A 219 -0.48 -13.85 6.80
N PHE A 220 -1.18 -12.77 7.17
CA PHE A 220 -1.07 -12.12 8.48
C PHE A 220 -2.03 -12.76 9.49
N VAL A 221 -1.47 -13.33 10.52
CA VAL A 221 -2.20 -14.08 11.56
C VAL A 221 -1.59 -13.81 12.94
N GLY A 222 -2.20 -14.36 13.97
CA GLY A 222 -1.68 -14.29 15.33
C GLY A 222 -2.43 -13.27 16.21
N PRO A 223 -2.19 -13.32 17.54
CA PRO A 223 -2.96 -12.54 18.50
C PRO A 223 -2.76 -11.03 18.40
N GLY A 224 -1.64 -10.58 17.82
CA GLY A 224 -1.35 -9.16 17.61
C GLY A 224 -2.30 -8.49 16.60
N VAL A 225 -2.90 -9.24 15.67
CA VAL A 225 -3.84 -8.69 14.68
C VAL A 225 -4.98 -7.93 15.34
N ALA A 226 -5.59 -8.48 16.39
CA ALA A 226 -6.70 -7.85 17.11
C ALA A 226 -6.35 -6.53 17.81
N SER A 227 -5.06 -6.21 17.95
CA SER A 227 -4.61 -4.94 18.55
C SER A 227 -4.51 -3.79 17.56
N LEU A 228 -4.68 -4.05 16.25
CA LEU A 228 -4.53 -3.09 15.17
C LEU A 228 -5.89 -2.63 14.65
N SER A 229 -6.06 -1.33 14.46
CA SER A 229 -7.23 -0.76 13.81
C SER A 229 -7.29 -1.13 12.31
N ALA A 230 -8.43 -0.91 11.67
CA ALA A 230 -8.59 -1.13 10.23
C ALA A 230 -7.64 -0.26 9.42
N ASP A 231 -7.48 1.01 9.77
CA ASP A 231 -6.55 1.94 9.11
C ASP A 231 -5.10 1.47 9.25
N CYS A 232 -4.72 1.02 10.45
CA CYS A 232 -3.39 0.50 10.68
C CYS A 232 -3.11 -0.75 9.84
N ARG A 233 -4.04 -1.72 9.80
CA ARG A 233 -3.92 -2.93 8.95
C ARG A 233 -3.84 -2.57 7.47
N ASN A 234 -4.69 -1.66 6.99
CA ASN A 234 -4.70 -1.19 5.61
C ASN A 234 -3.39 -0.49 5.22
N GLY A 235 -2.82 0.30 6.12
CA GLY A 235 -1.54 0.97 5.92
C GLY A 235 -0.38 -0.02 5.79
N ILE A 236 -0.31 -1.04 6.66
CA ILE A 236 0.69 -2.11 6.58
C ILE A 236 0.50 -2.91 5.29
N ASP A 237 -0.73 -3.32 5.02
CA ASP A 237 -1.09 -4.22 3.92
C ASP A 237 -0.72 -3.63 2.56
N CYS A 238 -1.04 -2.37 2.32
CA CYS A 238 -0.74 -1.75 1.03
C CYS A 238 0.78 -1.64 0.76
N MET A 239 1.58 -1.48 1.79
CA MET A 239 3.03 -1.41 1.66
C MET A 239 3.71 -2.78 1.50
N THR A 240 3.00 -3.88 1.64
CA THR A 240 3.54 -5.22 1.34
C THR A 240 4.03 -5.34 -0.10
N THR A 241 3.49 -4.54 -1.02
CA THR A 241 3.99 -4.43 -2.41
C THR A 241 5.50 -4.16 -2.47
N GLU A 242 6.02 -3.34 -1.59
CA GLU A 242 7.44 -2.97 -1.56
C GLU A 242 8.35 -4.12 -1.10
N THR A 243 7.79 -5.21 -0.61
CA THR A 243 8.52 -6.47 -0.32
C THR A 243 8.67 -7.37 -1.54
N THR A 244 8.02 -7.03 -2.67
CA THR A 244 7.90 -7.87 -3.87
C THR A 244 7.06 -9.15 -3.68
N CYS A 245 6.22 -9.23 -2.64
CA CYS A 245 5.26 -10.33 -2.51
C CYS A 245 4.21 -10.28 -3.65
N TRP A 246 3.65 -11.43 -4.00
CA TRP A 246 2.61 -11.49 -5.03
C TRP A 246 1.28 -10.89 -4.53
N SER A 247 0.90 -11.24 -3.30
CA SER A 247 -0.29 -10.69 -2.64
C SER A 247 -0.16 -10.80 -1.12
N SER A 248 -1.13 -10.26 -0.40
CA SER A 248 -1.28 -10.35 1.04
C SER A 248 -2.71 -10.71 1.41
N ILE A 249 -2.89 -11.36 2.55
CA ILE A 249 -4.19 -11.68 3.14
C ILE A 249 -4.08 -11.71 4.66
N TRP A 250 -5.12 -11.32 5.36
CA TRP A 250 -5.16 -11.27 6.81
C TRP A 250 -6.30 -12.14 7.34
N GLN A 251 -6.11 -12.68 8.53
CA GLN A 251 -7.26 -13.16 9.30
C GLN A 251 -8.20 -11.98 9.57
N THR A 252 -9.51 -12.22 9.51
CA THR A 252 -10.53 -11.20 9.73
C THR A 252 -11.21 -11.40 11.09
N ASP A 253 -11.65 -10.30 11.68
CA ASP A 253 -12.27 -10.25 12.99
C ASP A 253 -13.30 -9.11 13.08
N GLY A 254 -13.78 -8.81 14.30
CA GLY A 254 -14.74 -7.73 14.54
C GLY A 254 -14.31 -6.35 14.03
N VAL A 255 -13.00 -6.07 13.96
CA VAL A 255 -12.49 -4.81 13.39
C VAL A 255 -12.77 -4.73 11.88
N THR A 256 -12.57 -5.84 11.17
CA THR A 256 -12.91 -5.94 9.74
C THR A 256 -14.42 -5.84 9.52
N GLU A 257 -15.21 -6.49 10.37
CA GLU A 257 -16.68 -6.44 10.33
C GLU A 257 -17.18 -5.02 10.53
N GLU A 258 -16.70 -4.32 11.54
CA GLU A 258 -17.05 -2.93 11.85
C GLU A 258 -16.70 -1.99 10.70
N TYR A 259 -15.52 -2.13 10.12
CA TYR A 259 -15.11 -1.33 8.96
C TYR A 259 -16.06 -1.51 7.78
N LEU A 260 -16.35 -2.76 7.39
CA LEU A 260 -17.25 -3.05 6.27
C LEU A 260 -18.68 -2.57 6.57
N ALA A 261 -19.17 -2.77 7.78
CA ALA A 261 -20.49 -2.31 8.21
C ALA A 261 -20.60 -0.77 8.20
N GLY A 262 -19.57 -0.08 8.66
CA GLY A 262 -19.48 1.39 8.62
C GLY A 262 -19.59 1.97 7.21
N HIS A 263 -19.19 1.21 6.19
CA HIS A 263 -19.34 1.55 4.78
C HIS A 263 -20.62 0.98 4.14
N GLY A 264 -21.59 0.54 4.95
CA GLY A 264 -22.86 -0.02 4.48
C GLY A 264 -22.74 -1.39 3.82
N ARG A 265 -21.67 -2.14 4.13
CA ARG A 265 -21.31 -3.41 3.46
C ARG A 265 -21.10 -4.55 4.45
N ALA A 266 -21.93 -4.63 5.48
CA ALA A 266 -21.90 -5.70 6.48
C ALA A 266 -22.00 -7.10 5.85
N ASP A 267 -22.71 -7.23 4.73
CA ASP A 267 -22.84 -8.46 3.95
C ASP A 267 -21.54 -8.95 3.29
N ALA A 268 -20.56 -8.08 3.16
CA ALA A 268 -19.24 -8.41 2.63
C ALA A 268 -18.30 -9.02 3.68
N TYR A 269 -18.68 -9.03 4.95
CA TYR A 269 -17.93 -9.66 6.02
C TYR A 269 -18.16 -11.17 6.07
N LYS A 270 -17.07 -11.87 6.34
CA LYS A 270 -17.08 -13.28 6.73
C LYS A 270 -15.79 -13.54 7.52
N GLU A 271 -15.85 -14.33 8.57
CA GLU A 271 -14.65 -14.74 9.30
C GLU A 271 -13.71 -15.53 8.38
N LEU A 272 -12.48 -15.08 8.27
CA LEU A 272 -11.38 -15.78 7.62
C LEU A 272 -10.30 -16.03 8.66
N LYS A 273 -9.97 -17.29 8.84
CA LYS A 273 -8.88 -17.72 9.72
C LYS A 273 -8.24 -19.00 9.17
N PRO A 274 -6.98 -19.28 9.50
CA PRO A 274 -6.37 -20.57 9.21
C PRO A 274 -7.19 -21.70 9.84
N ALA A 275 -7.15 -22.87 9.23
CA ALA A 275 -7.69 -24.10 9.85
C ALA A 275 -6.91 -24.44 11.13
N ASP A 276 -7.42 -25.39 11.93
CA ASP A 276 -6.77 -25.86 13.16
C ASP A 276 -5.31 -26.28 12.93
N VAL A 277 -5.00 -26.75 11.73
CA VAL A 277 -3.63 -27.05 11.28
C VAL A 277 -3.42 -26.40 9.91
N ALA A 278 -2.47 -25.48 9.83
CA ALA A 278 -2.01 -24.87 8.58
C ALA A 278 -0.49 -25.01 8.47
N TYR A 279 0.04 -25.13 7.25
CA TYR A 279 1.48 -25.16 6.97
C TYR A 279 1.85 -24.00 6.05
N TYR A 280 2.94 -23.34 6.38
CA TYR A 280 3.51 -22.22 5.66
C TYR A 280 4.93 -22.52 5.20
N ASP A 281 5.35 -22.00 4.04
CA ASP A 281 6.68 -22.18 3.46
C ASP A 281 7.79 -21.40 4.20
N GLY A 282 7.42 -20.63 5.20
CA GLY A 282 8.26 -19.85 6.07
C GLY A 282 7.42 -19.00 7.00
N CYS A 283 8.07 -18.32 7.95
CA CYS A 283 7.38 -17.48 8.91
C CYS A 283 8.20 -16.24 9.27
N ILE A 284 7.51 -15.14 9.43
CA ILE A 284 8.00 -13.89 10.01
C ILE A 284 7.32 -13.73 11.37
N GLU A 285 8.04 -13.99 12.46
CA GLU A 285 7.55 -13.65 13.79
C GLU A 285 7.81 -12.16 14.06
N LEU A 286 6.75 -11.40 14.30
CA LEU A 286 6.80 -9.98 14.52
C LEU A 286 6.11 -9.59 15.83
N ASP A 287 6.90 -9.23 16.81
CA ASP A 287 6.41 -8.63 18.06
C ASP A 287 6.23 -7.12 17.82
N LEU A 288 4.98 -6.68 17.75
CA LEU A 288 4.61 -5.27 17.53
C LEU A 288 5.19 -4.33 18.59
N SER A 289 5.38 -4.82 19.83
CA SER A 289 5.95 -4.02 20.92
C SER A 289 7.45 -3.72 20.74
N LYS A 290 8.11 -4.37 19.78
CA LYS A 290 9.52 -4.16 19.45
C LYS A 290 9.74 -3.29 18.22
N ILE A 291 8.68 -2.85 17.58
CA ILE A 291 8.78 -1.92 16.48
C ILE A 291 9.04 -0.52 17.04
N GLU A 292 10.00 0.15 16.43
CA GLU A 292 10.36 1.54 16.72
C GLU A 292 9.85 2.46 15.62
N CYS A 293 9.86 3.76 15.83
CA CYS A 293 9.60 4.74 14.77
C CYS A 293 10.68 4.62 13.68
N MET A 294 10.27 4.38 12.45
CA MET A 294 11.13 4.09 11.31
C MET A 294 11.15 5.23 10.29
N ILE A 295 12.18 5.26 9.49
CA ILE A 295 12.30 6.10 8.31
C ILE A 295 12.96 5.30 7.18
N ALA A 296 12.48 5.49 5.95
CA ALA A 296 13.15 4.97 4.77
C ALA A 296 13.93 6.09 4.07
N LEU A 297 15.19 5.83 3.76
CA LEU A 297 16.06 6.73 3.04
C LEU A 297 15.99 6.45 1.52
N PRO A 298 16.32 7.42 0.64
CA PRO A 298 16.37 7.16 -0.79
C PRO A 298 17.32 5.98 -1.13
N MET A 299 17.05 5.14 -2.13
CA MET A 299 16.05 5.26 -3.20
C MET A 299 15.01 4.14 -3.17
N HIS A 300 14.85 3.46 -2.05
CA HIS A 300 13.89 2.36 -1.91
C HIS A 300 13.44 2.23 -0.45
N PRO A 301 12.17 1.86 -0.17
CA PRO A 301 11.67 1.68 1.20
C PRO A 301 12.43 0.64 2.03
N SER A 302 13.23 -0.23 1.41
CA SER A 302 14.08 -1.20 2.12
C SER A 302 15.30 -0.57 2.81
N TYR A 303 15.65 0.67 2.47
CA TYR A 303 16.67 1.42 3.22
C TYR A 303 16.05 2.02 4.48
N ALA A 304 15.46 1.14 5.28
CA ALA A 304 14.70 1.45 6.47
C ALA A 304 15.58 1.42 7.72
N TYR A 305 15.52 2.49 8.51
CA TYR A 305 16.26 2.66 9.74
C TYR A 305 15.34 3.11 10.87
N PRO A 306 15.58 2.71 12.12
CA PRO A 306 15.02 3.42 13.26
C PRO A 306 15.40 4.91 13.23
N ILE A 307 14.45 5.80 13.48
CA ILE A 307 14.72 7.25 13.47
C ILE A 307 15.83 7.62 14.47
N ARG A 308 15.90 6.91 15.63
CA ARG A 308 16.97 7.13 16.62
C ARG A 308 18.37 6.81 16.03
N GLU A 309 18.47 5.80 15.17
CA GLU A 309 19.73 5.42 14.52
C GLU A 309 20.15 6.48 13.49
N LEU A 310 19.21 6.94 12.65
CA LEU A 310 19.48 8.05 11.75
C LEU A 310 19.94 9.31 12.52
N LYS A 311 19.27 9.65 13.63
CA LYS A 311 19.66 10.83 14.44
C LYS A 311 21.03 10.69 15.08
N ALA A 312 21.42 9.48 15.49
CA ALA A 312 22.73 9.21 16.10
C ALA A 312 23.88 9.24 15.07
N ASN A 313 23.60 8.85 13.79
CA ASN A 313 24.61 8.63 12.75
C ASN A 313 24.28 9.39 11.47
N ALA A 314 23.65 10.57 11.56
CA ALA A 314 23.05 11.29 10.44
C ALA A 314 24.03 11.51 9.27
N LYS A 315 25.25 11.98 9.54
CA LYS A 315 26.24 12.27 8.51
C LYS A 315 26.69 11.02 7.76
N ASP A 316 26.98 9.95 8.51
CA ASP A 316 27.53 8.72 7.93
C ASP A 316 26.47 8.00 7.10
N LEU A 317 25.26 7.85 7.65
CA LEU A 317 24.14 7.21 6.93
C LEU A 317 23.73 8.01 5.69
N LEU A 318 23.60 9.34 5.80
CA LEU A 318 23.23 10.16 4.65
C LEU A 318 24.35 10.20 3.60
N HIS A 319 25.62 10.12 3.98
CA HIS A 319 26.74 10.00 3.05
C HIS A 319 26.73 8.66 2.30
N GLU A 320 26.46 7.57 3.00
CA GLU A 320 26.33 6.25 2.37
C GLU A 320 25.20 6.23 1.34
N ILE A 321 24.03 6.74 1.71
CA ILE A 321 22.85 6.81 0.83
C ILE A 321 23.10 7.73 -0.35
N GLU A 322 23.71 8.91 -0.13
CA GLU A 322 24.10 9.86 -1.18
C GLU A 322 25.03 9.23 -2.20
N THR A 323 26.06 8.51 -1.74
CA THR A 323 27.01 7.82 -2.60
C THR A 323 26.31 6.78 -3.47
N ARG A 324 25.50 5.90 -2.85
CA ARG A 324 24.73 4.87 -3.52
C ARG A 324 23.74 5.45 -4.53
N ALA A 325 23.06 6.52 -4.15
CA ALA A 325 22.09 7.19 -5.01
C ALA A 325 22.76 7.83 -6.24
N ASN A 326 23.90 8.48 -6.04
CA ASN A 326 24.66 9.09 -7.13
C ASN A 326 25.21 8.06 -8.13
N GLU A 327 25.60 6.87 -7.63
CA GLU A 327 25.97 5.74 -8.49
C GLU A 327 24.77 5.23 -9.31
N GLN A 328 23.61 5.02 -8.68
CA GLN A 328 22.38 4.58 -9.37
C GLN A 328 21.91 5.56 -10.44
N LEU A 329 22.06 6.86 -10.19
CA LEU A 329 21.67 7.91 -11.12
C LEU A 329 22.71 8.16 -12.22
N SER A 330 23.81 7.41 -12.21
CA SER A 330 24.87 7.46 -13.24
C SER A 330 25.40 8.87 -13.47
N GLY A 331 25.48 9.70 -12.44
CA GLY A 331 25.98 11.08 -12.49
C GLY A 331 25.05 12.08 -13.19
N LYS A 332 23.85 11.68 -13.59
CA LYS A 332 22.87 12.60 -14.20
C LYS A 332 22.30 13.60 -13.23
N VAL A 333 22.23 13.22 -11.97
CA VAL A 333 21.78 14.05 -10.84
C VAL A 333 22.78 13.85 -9.72
N LYS A 334 23.10 14.91 -9.00
CA LYS A 334 23.94 14.85 -7.81
C LYS A 334 23.07 15.09 -6.59
N MET A 335 22.87 14.05 -5.78
CA MET A 335 22.25 14.22 -4.47
C MET A 335 23.24 14.80 -3.48
N ASP A 336 22.77 15.69 -2.63
CA ASP A 336 23.52 16.32 -1.55
C ASP A 336 22.69 16.26 -0.26
N LEU A 337 22.73 15.11 0.41
CA LEU A 337 21.99 14.84 1.64
C LEU A 337 22.76 15.32 2.87
N VAL A 338 24.08 15.21 2.83
CA VAL A 338 24.96 15.54 3.97
C VAL A 338 24.87 17.04 4.31
N SER A 339 24.68 17.92 3.34
CA SER A 339 24.50 19.36 3.57
C SER A 339 23.25 19.70 4.40
N LYS A 340 22.29 18.80 4.48
CA LYS A 340 21.08 18.95 5.31
C LYS A 340 21.30 18.68 6.79
N VAL A 341 22.48 18.18 7.17
CA VAL A 341 22.84 17.95 8.57
C VAL A 341 23.45 19.22 9.13
N ARG A 342 22.76 19.83 10.09
CA ARG A 342 23.21 21.05 10.78
C ARG A 342 24.37 20.77 11.74
N ALA A 343 25.00 21.84 12.23
CA ALA A 343 26.14 21.77 13.15
C ALA A 343 25.81 21.07 14.49
N ASP A 344 24.55 21.14 14.92
CA ASP A 344 24.04 20.49 16.12
C ASP A 344 23.64 19.00 15.90
N GLY A 345 23.85 18.48 14.67
CA GLY A 345 23.49 17.11 14.28
C GLY A 345 22.01 16.93 13.87
N SER A 346 21.19 17.96 13.94
CA SER A 346 19.82 17.90 13.44
C SER A 346 19.79 17.88 11.91
N ILE A 347 18.75 17.25 11.34
CA ILE A 347 18.53 17.20 9.89
C ILE A 347 17.48 18.25 9.55
N TYR A 348 17.82 19.12 8.60
CA TYR A 348 16.91 20.13 8.10
C TYR A 348 15.97 19.55 7.06
N VAL A 349 14.67 19.82 7.21
CA VAL A 349 13.61 19.37 6.30
C VAL A 349 12.88 20.61 5.79
N ASP A 350 12.76 20.73 4.47
CA ASP A 350 12.11 21.86 3.81
C ASP A 350 10.60 21.62 3.59
N GLN A 351 10.21 20.32 3.43
CA GLN A 351 8.83 19.95 3.10
C GLN A 351 8.41 18.67 3.85
N GLY A 352 7.17 18.67 4.35
CA GLY A 352 6.48 17.50 4.89
C GLY A 352 5.19 17.22 4.13
N ILE A 353 4.94 15.94 3.78
CA ILE A 353 3.72 15.53 3.08
C ILE A 353 3.14 14.29 3.77
N VAL A 354 1.82 14.31 3.98
CA VAL A 354 1.04 13.13 4.39
C VAL A 354 -0.02 12.89 3.33
N ALA A 355 0.06 11.76 2.61
CA ALA A 355 -0.79 11.53 1.44
C ALA A 355 -0.94 10.05 1.08
N GLY A 356 -1.91 9.78 0.20
CA GLY A 356 -2.12 8.49 -0.44
C GLY A 356 -2.84 7.48 0.44
N CYS A 357 -3.00 6.28 -0.11
CA CYS A 357 -3.78 5.21 0.48
C CYS A 357 -3.21 4.61 1.79
N SER A 358 -1.98 4.94 2.14
CA SER A 358 -1.36 4.53 3.41
C SER A 358 -1.13 5.69 4.37
N GLY A 359 -0.92 6.91 3.85
CA GLY A 359 -0.67 8.10 4.68
C GLY A 359 -1.92 8.92 4.95
N GLY A 360 -2.79 9.09 3.95
CA GLY A 360 -3.97 9.96 4.01
C GLY A 360 -5.19 9.37 4.72
N THR A 361 -5.05 8.30 5.50
CA THR A 361 -6.13 7.69 6.26
C THR A 361 -6.60 8.57 7.41
N TYR A 362 -7.80 8.30 7.90
CA TYR A 362 -8.42 9.09 8.96
C TYR A 362 -7.55 9.16 10.23
N GLU A 363 -7.08 8.03 10.74
CA GLU A 363 -6.27 7.98 11.96
C GLU A 363 -4.93 8.72 11.81
N ASN A 364 -4.27 8.58 10.67
CA ASN A 364 -3.01 9.28 10.42
C ASN A 364 -3.19 10.80 10.39
N LEU A 365 -4.25 11.30 9.74
CA LEU A 365 -4.51 12.73 9.68
C LEU A 365 -4.98 13.31 11.02
N CYS A 366 -5.69 12.54 11.84
CA CYS A 366 -5.97 12.89 13.24
C CYS A 366 -4.66 13.01 14.05
N ALA A 367 -3.74 12.07 13.90
CA ALA A 367 -2.44 12.12 14.57
C ALA A 367 -1.61 13.34 14.12
N VAL A 368 -1.67 13.71 12.85
CA VAL A 368 -1.06 14.94 12.32
C VAL A 368 -1.63 16.18 13.02
N ALA A 369 -2.96 16.29 13.13
CA ALA A 369 -3.60 17.40 13.81
C ALA A 369 -3.21 17.48 15.28
N ASP A 370 -3.16 16.34 15.97
CA ASP A 370 -2.73 16.28 17.38
C ASP A 370 -1.29 16.78 17.57
N ILE A 371 -0.40 16.44 16.64
CA ILE A 371 0.98 16.91 16.64
C ILE A 371 1.06 18.43 16.40
N LEU A 372 0.24 18.95 15.46
CA LEU A 372 0.31 20.35 15.01
C LEU A 372 -0.51 21.31 15.88
N ARG A 373 -1.46 20.81 16.65
CA ARG A 373 -2.34 21.66 17.49
C ARG A 373 -1.55 22.59 18.40
N GLY A 374 -1.80 23.90 18.26
CA GLY A 374 -1.10 24.94 19.01
C GLY A 374 0.35 25.19 18.57
N LYS A 375 0.78 24.63 17.44
CA LYS A 375 2.09 24.85 16.84
C LYS A 375 1.98 25.60 15.52
N SER A 376 3.11 25.90 14.90
CA SER A 376 3.19 26.60 13.63
C SER A 376 4.20 25.91 12.70
N CYS A 377 3.85 25.82 11.42
CA CYS A 377 4.76 25.41 10.34
C CYS A 377 5.76 26.52 9.95
N GLY A 378 5.69 27.70 10.59
CA GLY A 378 6.57 28.84 10.30
C GLY A 378 6.04 29.73 9.18
N ASN A 379 6.93 30.54 8.60
CA ASN A 379 6.59 31.57 7.62
C ASN A 379 7.00 31.21 6.18
N GLY A 380 7.08 29.92 5.87
CA GLY A 380 7.41 29.43 4.51
C GLY A 380 8.73 28.66 4.41
N GLU A 381 9.52 28.62 5.46
CA GLU A 381 10.76 27.82 5.52
C GLU A 381 10.46 26.31 5.55
N PHE A 382 9.31 25.91 6.09
CA PHE A 382 8.80 24.55 6.07
C PHE A 382 7.40 24.52 5.46
N LYS A 383 7.25 23.75 4.41
CA LYS A 383 5.96 23.55 3.73
C LYS A 383 5.34 22.24 4.18
N PHE A 384 4.11 22.26 4.63
CA PHE A 384 3.38 21.06 5.01
C PHE A 384 2.09 20.90 4.21
N SER A 385 1.89 19.71 3.63
CA SER A 385 0.66 19.37 2.90
C SER A 385 0.09 18.05 3.38
N ALA A 386 -1.24 18.03 3.55
CA ALA A 386 -2.00 16.84 3.92
C ALA A 386 -3.09 16.55 2.87
N TYR A 387 -3.22 15.28 2.49
CA TYR A 387 -4.16 14.78 1.49
C TYR A 387 -4.98 13.64 2.09
N PRO A 388 -6.30 13.76 2.23
CA PRO A 388 -7.14 12.65 2.62
C PRO A 388 -7.19 11.61 1.51
N ASP A 389 -7.43 10.37 1.86
CA ASP A 389 -7.44 9.25 0.91
C ASP A 389 -8.80 9.03 0.23
N SER A 390 -9.89 9.54 0.84
CA SER A 390 -11.24 9.50 0.28
C SER A 390 -12.10 10.68 0.74
N MET A 391 -13.19 10.94 0.02
CA MET A 391 -14.14 12.00 0.37
C MET A 391 -14.90 11.70 1.68
N PRO A 392 -15.32 10.47 2.01
CA PRO A 392 -15.82 10.15 3.34
C PRO A 392 -14.84 10.49 4.45
N THR A 393 -13.56 10.10 4.32
CA THR A 393 -12.49 10.49 5.24
C THR A 393 -12.37 12.01 5.36
N TYR A 394 -12.35 12.72 4.23
CA TYR A 394 -12.26 14.19 4.23
C TYR A 394 -13.41 14.83 4.99
N LEU A 395 -14.63 14.37 4.74
CA LEU A 395 -15.82 14.92 5.38
C LEU A 395 -15.79 14.74 6.91
N GLU A 396 -15.37 13.58 7.39
CA GLU A 396 -15.24 13.32 8.84
C GLU A 396 -14.12 14.17 9.47
N LEU A 397 -12.98 14.34 8.79
CA LEU A 397 -11.91 15.23 9.24
C LEU A 397 -12.36 16.70 9.34
N VAL A 398 -13.22 17.15 8.43
CA VAL A 398 -13.84 18.50 8.51
C VAL A 398 -14.76 18.61 9.72
N LYS A 399 -15.67 17.64 9.89
CA LYS A 399 -16.64 17.63 11.01
C LYS A 399 -15.96 17.60 12.37
N ASN A 400 -14.86 16.90 12.49
CA ASN A 400 -14.15 16.71 13.75
C ASN A 400 -13.06 17.78 14.01
N GLY A 401 -12.96 18.81 13.13
CA GLY A 401 -12.06 19.94 13.30
C GLY A 401 -10.59 19.67 12.96
N VAL A 402 -10.24 18.47 12.53
CA VAL A 402 -8.88 18.09 12.15
C VAL A 402 -8.31 18.97 11.05
N VAL A 403 -9.13 19.27 10.02
CA VAL A 403 -8.74 20.18 8.92
C VAL A 403 -8.44 21.58 9.47
N ALA A 404 -9.26 22.08 10.38
CA ALA A 404 -9.08 23.40 11.00
C ALA A 404 -7.76 23.46 11.81
N ASP A 405 -7.42 22.42 12.58
CA ASP A 405 -6.19 22.35 13.35
C ASP A 405 -4.95 22.38 12.44
N ILE A 406 -4.96 21.58 11.34
CA ILE A 406 -3.84 21.53 10.38
C ILE A 406 -3.67 22.89 9.69
N VAL A 407 -4.76 23.50 9.20
CA VAL A 407 -4.72 24.80 8.50
C VAL A 407 -4.32 25.92 9.45
N SER A 408 -4.79 25.91 10.70
CA SER A 408 -4.41 26.89 11.72
C SER A 408 -2.93 26.85 12.08
N ALA A 409 -2.28 25.69 11.93
CA ALA A 409 -0.85 25.55 12.10
C ALA A 409 -0.04 26.05 10.88
N GLY A 410 -0.70 26.45 9.79
CA GLY A 410 -0.05 26.87 8.54
C GLY A 410 0.14 25.73 7.52
N GLY A 411 -0.42 24.55 7.77
CA GLY A 411 -0.45 23.45 6.82
C GLY A 411 -1.46 23.69 5.69
N ILE A 412 -1.22 23.08 4.53
CA ILE A 412 -2.14 23.11 3.39
C ILE A 412 -2.92 21.80 3.36
N PHE A 413 -4.22 21.88 3.50
CA PHE A 413 -5.09 20.71 3.34
C PHE A 413 -5.58 20.64 1.90
N ARG A 414 -5.39 19.49 1.28
CA ARG A 414 -5.63 19.26 -0.15
C ARG A 414 -6.81 18.30 -0.35
N GLU A 415 -7.14 18.04 -1.61
CA GLU A 415 -8.14 17.06 -2.03
C GLU A 415 -7.57 15.65 -2.16
N CYS A 416 -8.45 14.64 -2.33
CA CYS A 416 -8.05 13.25 -2.53
C CYS A 416 -7.26 13.08 -3.83
N PHE A 417 -5.98 12.81 -3.73
CA PHE A 417 -5.08 12.75 -4.87
C PHE A 417 -3.88 11.83 -4.60
N CYS A 418 -3.54 10.96 -5.52
CA CYS A 418 -2.44 10.02 -5.40
C CYS A 418 -1.08 10.59 -5.83
N GLY A 419 -1.07 11.75 -6.48
CA GLY A 419 0.11 12.38 -7.11
C GLY A 419 1.37 12.43 -6.26
N PRO A 420 1.31 12.89 -5.00
CA PRO A 420 2.50 12.95 -4.15
C PRO A 420 3.19 11.61 -3.91
N CYS A 421 2.50 10.48 -4.04
CA CYS A 421 3.09 9.15 -3.87
C CYS A 421 4.01 8.75 -5.01
N PHE A 422 3.73 9.20 -6.25
CA PHE A 422 4.50 8.80 -7.44
C PHE A 422 5.25 9.94 -8.11
N GLY A 423 5.19 11.15 -7.58
CA GLY A 423 6.00 12.25 -8.07
C GLY A 423 5.25 13.28 -8.92
N ALA A 424 3.95 13.29 -8.93
CA ALA A 424 3.15 14.31 -9.59
C ALA A 424 2.48 15.24 -8.57
N GLY A 425 2.82 16.50 -8.64
CA GLY A 425 2.30 17.53 -7.73
C GLY A 425 3.02 17.60 -6.39
N ASP A 426 2.95 18.74 -5.76
CA ASP A 426 3.59 19.06 -4.48
C ASP A 426 5.09 18.73 -4.44
N THR A 427 5.77 19.03 -5.56
CA THR A 427 7.21 18.82 -5.69
C THR A 427 7.99 19.85 -4.87
N PRO A 428 9.05 19.43 -4.16
CA PRO A 428 9.96 20.39 -3.54
C PRO A 428 10.74 21.18 -4.61
N ALA A 429 11.31 22.32 -4.22
CA ALA A 429 12.22 23.04 -5.09
C ALA A 429 13.57 22.29 -5.20
N ASN A 430 14.39 22.68 -6.19
CA ASN A 430 15.72 22.11 -6.35
C ASN A 430 16.56 22.33 -5.08
N GLY A 431 17.16 21.25 -4.58
CA GLY A 431 17.96 21.27 -3.37
C GLY A 431 17.14 21.25 -2.07
N GLU A 432 15.81 21.23 -2.10
CA GLU A 432 14.98 21.04 -0.91
C GLU A 432 14.90 19.56 -0.49
N PHE A 433 14.79 19.32 0.80
CA PHE A 433 14.62 18.01 1.40
C PHE A 433 13.17 17.79 1.82
N SER A 434 12.50 16.81 1.20
CA SER A 434 11.12 16.45 1.49
C SER A 434 11.04 15.16 2.31
N ILE A 435 10.28 15.17 3.39
CA ILE A 435 9.91 13.98 4.16
C ILE A 435 8.44 13.64 3.91
N ARG A 436 8.12 12.37 3.76
CA ARG A 436 6.77 11.95 3.37
C ARG A 436 6.28 10.74 4.13
N HIS A 437 5.02 10.80 4.46
CA HIS A 437 4.22 9.66 4.88
C HIS A 437 3.37 9.20 3.68
N THR A 438 4.00 8.44 2.77
CA THR A 438 3.45 7.90 1.53
C THR A 438 3.97 6.49 1.27
N THR A 439 3.56 5.81 0.19
CA THR A 439 3.88 4.40 -0.02
C THR A 439 5.32 4.11 -0.42
N ARG A 440 6.00 4.97 -1.17
CA ARG A 440 7.34 4.65 -1.70
C ARG A 440 8.25 5.85 -1.91
N ASN A 441 9.54 5.53 -2.03
CA ASN A 441 10.57 6.44 -2.48
C ASN A 441 11.45 5.69 -3.51
N PHE A 442 11.41 6.04 -4.77
CA PHE A 442 12.16 5.39 -5.85
C PHE A 442 12.94 6.43 -6.67
N PRO A 443 13.94 6.01 -7.46
CA PRO A 443 14.67 6.91 -8.33
C PRO A 443 13.72 7.73 -9.22
N LEU A 444 13.96 9.03 -9.33
CA LEU A 444 13.14 9.99 -10.09
C LEU A 444 11.71 10.22 -9.53
N SER A 445 11.44 9.77 -8.31
CA SER A 445 10.29 10.22 -7.53
C SER A 445 10.54 11.59 -6.92
N LEU A 446 9.52 12.24 -6.36
CA LEU A 446 9.60 13.58 -5.73
C LEU A 446 10.63 13.75 -4.61
N ILE A 447 11.25 12.70 -4.15
CA ILE A 447 12.32 12.73 -3.17
C ILE A 447 13.68 13.15 -3.75
N HIS A 448 13.71 13.57 -4.99
CA HIS A 448 14.90 14.09 -5.57
C HIS A 448 15.16 15.48 -5.05
N ILE A 449 15.79 15.43 -4.00
CA ILE A 449 16.25 16.50 -3.16
C ILE A 449 17.09 17.53 -3.89
N SER A 450 17.68 17.15 -4.98
CA SER A 450 18.56 18.00 -5.75
C SER A 450 18.28 17.84 -7.22
N GLU A 451 17.03 17.86 -7.60
CA GLU A 451 16.74 17.80 -9.01
C GLU A 451 17.25 19.02 -9.72
N PRO A 452 18.22 18.88 -10.56
CA PRO A 452 18.45 19.87 -11.54
C PRO A 452 17.62 19.49 -12.74
N THR A 453 16.68 20.26 -13.06
CA THR A 453 16.49 20.44 -14.47
C THR A 453 15.71 19.39 -15.21
N ARG A 454 14.68 19.87 -15.63
CA ARG A 454 14.12 19.52 -16.94
C ARG A 454 15.22 19.57 -18.03
N PRO A 455 15.22 18.65 -18.97
CA PRO A 455 15.96 18.82 -20.20
C PRO A 455 15.46 20.03 -20.96
#